data_2536ed6a09df56aaef7d25e63c18ceb6
#
_entry.id   2536ed6a09df56aaef7d25e63c18ceb6
#
_cell.length_a   1.000
_cell.length_b   1.000
_cell.length_c   1.000
_cell.angle_alpha   90.00
_cell.angle_beta   90.00
_cell.angle_gamma   90.00
#
_symmetry.space_group_name_H-M   'P 1'
#
loop_
_entity.id
_entity.type
_entity.pdbx_description
1 polymer ?
#
loop_
_entity_poly.entity_id
_entity_poly.type
_entity_poly.pdbx_seq_one_letter_code
_entity_poly.pdbx_strand_id
1 'polypeptide(L)'
;MIQIRRAEPAEHDVLTAVAHAAKRYWGYPDEWIELWESELTFTPESIQAQETYCAVIDHKVVGVCAIGVRGEASELEHLWVLPGFMGEGVGRSLFERACETAGSQGADHMRIEADPHAIDFFRKLGAHQVGEVPGTPEGRLLPLLVIHLSGDFA
;
A
#
# COMPACT_ATOMS: atom_id res chain seq x y z
N MET A 1 -12.25 0.25 -16.96
CA MET A 1 -10.85 -0.19 -17.10
C MET A 1 -9.99 0.52 -16.06
N ILE A 2 -9.14 -0.23 -15.38
CA ILE A 2 -8.26 0.31 -14.35
C ILE A 2 -7.00 0.88 -15.02
N GLN A 3 -6.70 2.14 -14.75
CA GLN A 3 -5.46 2.78 -15.19
C GLN A 3 -4.56 2.98 -13.96
N ILE A 4 -3.34 2.47 -14.02
CA ILE A 4 -2.34 2.72 -12.98
C ILE A 4 -1.37 3.76 -13.52
N ARG A 5 -1.16 4.84 -12.78
CA ARG A 5 -0.23 5.89 -13.16
C ARG A 5 0.48 6.47 -11.95
N ARG A 6 1.54 7.18 -12.21
CA ARG A 6 2.25 7.93 -11.16
C ARG A 6 1.30 8.93 -10.52
N ALA A 7 1.31 9.02 -9.19
CA ALA A 7 0.56 10.05 -8.49
C ALA A 7 1.30 11.37 -8.56
N GLU A 8 0.55 12.46 -8.62
CA GLU A 8 1.12 13.80 -8.63
C GLU A 8 1.08 14.40 -7.23
N PRO A 9 2.08 15.22 -6.84
CA PRO A 9 2.08 15.83 -5.50
C PRO A 9 0.82 16.59 -5.15
N ALA A 10 0.18 17.24 -6.14
CA ALA A 10 -1.06 17.98 -5.93
C ALA A 10 -2.24 17.09 -5.54
N GLU A 11 -2.12 15.78 -5.72
CA GLU A 11 -3.20 14.83 -5.40
C GLU A 11 -3.20 14.38 -3.95
N HIS A 12 -2.35 14.94 -3.11
CA HIS A 12 -2.18 14.48 -1.72
C HIS A 12 -3.49 14.40 -0.94
N ASP A 13 -4.42 15.34 -1.12
CA ASP A 13 -5.69 15.31 -0.41
C ASP A 13 -6.57 14.15 -0.84
N VAL A 14 -6.64 13.86 -2.14
CA VAL A 14 -7.47 12.76 -2.64
C VAL A 14 -6.88 11.41 -2.22
N LEU A 15 -5.56 11.27 -2.22
CA LEU A 15 -4.90 10.05 -1.76
C LEU A 15 -5.13 9.82 -0.27
N THR A 16 -5.07 10.88 0.53
CA THR A 16 -5.37 10.82 1.96
C THR A 16 -6.82 10.37 2.20
N ALA A 17 -7.76 10.91 1.42
CA ALA A 17 -9.15 10.52 1.54
C ALA A 17 -9.35 9.02 1.22
N VAL A 18 -8.66 8.50 0.22
CA VAL A 18 -8.70 7.07 -0.13
C VAL A 18 -8.18 6.23 1.04
N ALA A 19 -7.04 6.61 1.61
CA ALA A 19 -6.44 5.87 2.74
C ALA A 19 -7.37 5.83 3.95
N HIS A 20 -7.98 6.97 4.31
CA HIS A 20 -8.92 7.03 5.42
C HIS A 20 -10.17 6.19 5.18
N ALA A 21 -10.76 6.28 3.99
CA ALA A 21 -11.95 5.50 3.65
C ALA A 21 -11.67 3.99 3.72
N ALA A 22 -10.52 3.57 3.19
CA ALA A 22 -10.14 2.17 3.20
C ALA A 22 -9.91 1.65 4.63
N LYS A 23 -9.23 2.44 5.47
CA LYS A 23 -8.93 2.03 6.85
C LYS A 23 -10.20 1.97 7.70
N ARG A 24 -11.10 2.95 7.54
CA ARG A 24 -12.37 3.00 8.28
C ARG A 24 -13.32 1.85 7.93
N TYR A 25 -13.18 1.28 6.74
CA TYR A 25 -14.03 0.19 6.29
C TYR A 25 -14.03 -1.00 7.25
N TRP A 26 -12.92 -1.26 7.93
CA TRP A 26 -12.78 -2.42 8.81
C TRP A 26 -13.39 -2.22 10.19
N GLY A 27 -13.93 -1.05 10.50
CA GLY A 27 -14.66 -0.81 11.74
C GLY A 27 -13.79 -0.57 12.97
N TYR A 28 -12.56 -0.13 12.77
CA TYR A 28 -11.70 0.21 13.90
C TYR A 28 -12.27 1.37 14.73
N PRO A 29 -12.01 1.39 16.05
CA PRO A 29 -12.45 2.51 16.88
C PRO A 29 -11.93 3.85 16.39
N ASP A 30 -12.72 4.91 16.54
CA ASP A 30 -12.32 6.25 16.12
C ASP A 30 -11.01 6.71 16.75
N GLU A 31 -10.77 6.33 18.03
CA GLU A 31 -9.51 6.67 18.70
C GLU A 31 -8.31 6.07 17.99
N TRP A 32 -8.45 4.88 17.42
CA TRP A 32 -7.37 4.24 16.66
C TRP A 32 -7.14 4.96 15.33
N ILE A 33 -8.22 5.34 14.65
CA ILE A 33 -8.11 6.09 13.40
C ILE A 33 -7.36 7.41 13.64
N GLU A 34 -7.65 8.09 14.77
CA GLU A 34 -6.94 9.32 15.13
C GLU A 34 -5.45 9.07 15.37
N LEU A 35 -5.09 7.95 16.03
CA LEU A 35 -3.68 7.58 16.23
C LEU A 35 -2.94 7.38 14.90
N TRP A 36 -3.64 6.90 13.89
CA TRP A 36 -3.05 6.60 12.59
C TRP A 36 -3.13 7.77 11.61
N GLU A 37 -3.67 8.90 12.00
CA GLU A 37 -3.92 10.01 11.08
C GLU A 37 -2.66 10.43 10.31
N SER A 38 -1.53 10.59 11.00
CA SER A 38 -0.29 10.98 10.34
C SER A 38 0.20 9.90 9.36
N GLU A 39 0.02 8.63 9.70
CA GLU A 39 0.41 7.50 8.85
C GLU A 39 -0.49 7.40 7.61
N LEU A 40 -1.73 7.85 7.72
CA LEU A 40 -2.70 7.80 6.61
C LEU A 40 -2.69 9.06 5.75
N THR A 41 -1.87 10.05 6.13
CA THR A 41 -1.83 11.33 5.43
C THR A 41 -0.72 11.35 4.39
N PHE A 42 -1.09 11.69 3.16
CA PHE A 42 -0.15 11.96 2.08
C PHE A 42 0.12 13.46 2.03
N THR A 43 1.38 13.82 1.82
CA THR A 43 1.80 15.20 1.60
C THR A 43 2.47 15.27 0.23
N PRO A 44 2.57 16.47 -0.37
CA PRO A 44 3.34 16.59 -1.62
C PRO A 44 4.75 16.03 -1.50
N GLU A 45 5.40 16.24 -0.34
CA GLU A 45 6.75 15.76 -0.08
C GLU A 45 6.81 14.24 0.02
N SER A 46 5.84 13.60 0.68
CA SER A 46 5.83 12.14 0.81
C SER A 46 5.58 11.46 -0.53
N ILE A 47 4.74 12.07 -1.38
CA ILE A 47 4.47 11.54 -2.72
C ILE A 47 5.74 11.56 -3.58
N GLN A 48 6.53 12.63 -3.46
CA GLN A 48 7.79 12.75 -4.20
C GLN A 48 8.90 11.87 -3.63
N ALA A 49 8.93 11.70 -2.31
CA ALA A 49 9.98 10.92 -1.64
C ALA A 49 9.86 9.41 -1.87
N GLN A 50 8.68 8.94 -2.23
CA GLN A 50 8.39 7.53 -2.46
C GLN A 50 7.98 7.31 -3.91
N GLU A 51 8.00 6.04 -4.34
CA GLU A 51 7.41 5.65 -5.61
C GLU A 51 5.90 5.48 -5.38
N THR A 52 5.12 6.50 -5.75
CA THR A 52 3.68 6.55 -5.46
C THR A 52 2.88 6.45 -6.74
N TYR A 53 1.96 5.49 -6.78
CA TYR A 53 1.07 5.27 -7.92
C TYR A 53 -0.38 5.33 -7.47
N CYS A 54 -1.25 5.79 -8.36
CA CYS A 54 -2.69 5.74 -8.10
C CYS A 54 -3.38 4.91 -9.17
N ALA A 55 -4.53 4.36 -8.78
CA ALA A 55 -5.43 3.66 -9.69
C ALA A 55 -6.60 4.57 -10.01
N VAL A 56 -6.93 4.66 -11.28
CA VAL A 56 -7.99 5.54 -11.78
C VAL A 56 -9.00 4.74 -12.59
N ILE A 57 -10.28 4.94 -12.29
CA ILE A 57 -11.41 4.37 -13.04
C ILE A 57 -12.35 5.52 -13.36
N ASP A 58 -12.67 5.71 -14.64
CA ASP A 58 -13.57 6.76 -15.10
C ASP A 58 -13.21 8.14 -14.53
N HIS A 59 -11.93 8.49 -14.64
CA HIS A 59 -11.36 9.78 -14.17
C HIS A 59 -11.38 9.97 -12.65
N LYS A 60 -11.73 8.92 -11.88
CA LYS A 60 -11.75 8.98 -10.42
C LYS A 60 -10.59 8.18 -9.85
N VAL A 61 -9.86 8.77 -8.90
CA VAL A 61 -8.83 8.05 -8.14
C VAL A 61 -9.52 7.11 -7.15
N VAL A 62 -9.29 5.82 -7.30
CA VAL A 62 -9.95 4.77 -6.49
C VAL A 62 -8.99 3.95 -5.65
N GLY A 63 -7.70 4.16 -5.82
CA GLY A 63 -6.69 3.44 -5.03
C GLY A 63 -5.34 4.10 -5.12
N VAL A 64 -4.45 3.70 -4.21
CA VAL A 64 -3.08 4.24 -4.14
C VAL A 64 -2.14 3.19 -3.57
N CYS A 65 -0.91 3.15 -4.08
CA CYS A 65 0.17 2.43 -3.42
C CYS A 65 1.42 3.30 -3.40
N ALA A 66 2.29 3.03 -2.42
CA ALA A 66 3.58 3.71 -2.32
C ALA A 66 4.62 2.73 -1.81
N ILE A 67 5.80 2.78 -2.37
CA ILE A 67 6.93 1.95 -1.95
C ILE A 67 8.16 2.79 -1.71
N GLY A 68 9.00 2.34 -0.76
CA GLY A 68 10.35 2.83 -0.60
C GLY A 68 11.32 1.72 -0.98
N VAL A 69 12.42 2.07 -1.62
CA VAL A 69 13.46 1.10 -2.00
C VAL A 69 14.77 1.50 -1.35
N ARG A 70 15.41 0.55 -0.66
CA ARG A 70 16.69 0.75 0.02
C ARG A 70 17.60 -0.43 -0.27
N GLY A 71 18.40 -0.32 -1.34
CA GLY A 71 19.28 -1.40 -1.77
C GLY A 71 18.47 -2.60 -2.25
N GLU A 72 18.71 -3.77 -1.65
CA GLU A 72 18.03 -5.01 -2.02
C GLU A 72 16.64 -5.15 -1.40
N ALA A 73 16.28 -4.29 -0.44
CA ALA A 73 15.00 -4.33 0.24
C ALA A 73 14.08 -3.23 -0.23
N SER A 74 12.79 -3.54 -0.30
CA SER A 74 11.77 -2.54 -0.49
C SER A 74 10.69 -2.72 0.58
N GLU A 75 9.97 -1.63 0.86
CA GLU A 75 8.86 -1.61 1.80
C GLU A 75 7.61 -1.16 1.07
N LEU A 76 6.51 -1.90 1.28
CA LEU A 76 5.21 -1.43 0.83
C LEU A 76 4.69 -0.47 1.91
N GLU A 77 4.80 0.82 1.66
CA GLU A 77 4.43 1.85 2.62
C GLU A 77 2.91 2.06 2.66
N HIS A 78 2.25 1.95 1.51
CA HIS A 78 0.80 2.13 1.39
C HIS A 78 0.23 1.22 0.32
N LEU A 79 -0.96 0.69 0.60
CA LEU A 79 -1.82 0.06 -0.40
C LEU A 79 -3.26 0.21 0.07
N TRP A 80 -4.00 1.09 -0.56
CA TRP A 80 -5.37 1.43 -0.18
C TRP A 80 -6.28 1.43 -1.39
N VAL A 81 -7.49 0.89 -1.23
CA VAL A 81 -8.52 0.88 -2.28
C VAL A 81 -9.82 1.38 -1.66
N LEU A 82 -10.51 2.27 -2.35
CA LEU A 82 -11.83 2.72 -1.89
C LEU A 82 -12.76 1.52 -1.70
N PRO A 83 -13.53 1.49 -0.60
CA PRO A 83 -14.39 0.33 -0.31
C PRO A 83 -15.33 -0.07 -1.45
N GLY A 84 -15.89 0.89 -2.18
CA GLY A 84 -16.78 0.61 -3.31
C GLY A 84 -16.10 -0.06 -4.50
N PHE A 85 -14.78 -0.11 -4.51
CA PHE A 85 -14.01 -0.70 -5.61
C PHE A 85 -13.19 -1.92 -5.17
N MET A 86 -13.40 -2.41 -3.96
CA MET A 86 -12.77 -3.64 -3.49
C MET A 86 -13.33 -4.84 -4.26
N GLY A 87 -12.50 -5.85 -4.51
CA GLY A 87 -12.91 -7.05 -5.22
C GLY A 87 -12.93 -6.90 -6.73
N GLU A 88 -12.48 -5.78 -7.28
CA GLU A 88 -12.48 -5.51 -8.72
C GLU A 88 -11.08 -5.54 -9.36
N GLY A 89 -10.08 -6.00 -8.61
CA GLY A 89 -8.72 -6.12 -9.12
C GLY A 89 -7.86 -4.87 -8.97
N VAL A 90 -8.36 -3.81 -8.34
CA VAL A 90 -7.60 -2.57 -8.15
C VAL A 90 -6.37 -2.80 -7.27
N GLY A 91 -6.56 -3.45 -6.12
CA GLY A 91 -5.45 -3.73 -5.21
C GLY A 91 -4.40 -4.61 -5.84
N ARG A 92 -4.81 -5.62 -6.58
CA ARG A 92 -3.90 -6.50 -7.30
C ARG A 92 -3.06 -5.73 -8.34
N SER A 93 -3.72 -4.88 -9.13
CA SER A 93 -3.02 -4.09 -10.16
C SER A 93 -2.00 -3.13 -9.53
N LEU A 94 -2.37 -2.49 -8.43
CA LEU A 94 -1.44 -1.62 -7.69
C LEU A 94 -0.26 -2.42 -7.13
N PHE A 95 -0.53 -3.58 -6.54
CA PHE A 95 0.52 -4.41 -5.95
C PHE A 95 1.48 -4.92 -7.02
N GLU A 96 0.96 -5.34 -8.17
CA GLU A 96 1.80 -5.78 -9.29
C GLU A 96 2.71 -4.66 -9.77
N ARG A 97 2.19 -3.43 -9.88
CA ARG A 97 3.01 -2.27 -10.24
C ARG A 97 4.08 -2.00 -9.19
N ALA A 98 3.72 -2.09 -7.90
CA ALA A 98 4.69 -1.90 -6.82
C ALA A 98 5.84 -2.90 -6.91
N CYS A 99 5.53 -4.18 -7.16
CA CYS A 99 6.55 -5.21 -7.32
C CYS A 99 7.43 -4.98 -8.55
N GLU A 100 6.85 -4.60 -9.67
CA GLU A 100 7.62 -4.28 -10.88
C GLU A 100 8.59 -3.13 -10.63
N THR A 101 8.11 -2.06 -10.02
CA THR A 101 8.93 -0.88 -9.73
C THR A 101 10.07 -1.22 -8.78
N ALA A 102 9.78 -1.92 -7.69
CA ALA A 102 10.79 -2.31 -6.72
C ALA A 102 11.86 -3.21 -7.35
N GLY A 103 11.44 -4.20 -8.15
CA GLY A 103 12.36 -5.09 -8.85
C GLY A 103 13.24 -4.37 -9.85
N SER A 104 12.67 -3.42 -10.60
CA SER A 104 13.42 -2.65 -11.59
C SER A 104 14.45 -1.71 -10.93
N GLN A 105 14.25 -1.37 -9.67
CA GLN A 105 15.18 -0.54 -8.89
C GLN A 105 16.20 -1.36 -8.10
N GLY A 106 16.24 -2.66 -8.30
CA GLY A 106 17.26 -3.53 -7.73
C GLY A 106 16.86 -4.26 -6.46
N ALA A 107 15.62 -4.12 -5.98
CA ALA A 107 15.17 -4.85 -4.81
C ALA A 107 14.92 -6.32 -5.16
N ASP A 108 15.35 -7.24 -4.30
CA ASP A 108 15.08 -8.66 -4.47
C ASP A 108 13.90 -9.15 -3.63
N HIS A 109 13.41 -8.33 -2.71
CA HIS A 109 12.23 -8.65 -1.91
C HIS A 109 11.52 -7.37 -1.46
N MET A 110 10.25 -7.54 -1.09
CA MET A 110 9.44 -6.47 -0.54
C MET A 110 8.87 -6.91 0.80
N ARG A 111 9.02 -6.05 1.81
CA ARG A 111 8.46 -6.25 3.14
C ARG A 111 7.10 -5.56 3.23
N ILE A 112 6.16 -6.22 3.89
CA ILE A 112 4.80 -5.74 4.03
C ILE A 112 4.39 -5.89 5.49
N GLU A 113 4.20 -4.76 6.19
CA GLU A 113 3.60 -4.78 7.53
C GLU A 113 2.10 -4.70 7.32
N ALA A 114 1.46 -5.84 7.25
CA ALA A 114 0.09 -5.95 6.79
C ALA A 114 -0.93 -5.68 7.89
N ASP A 115 -2.03 -5.03 7.51
CA ASP A 115 -3.21 -5.05 8.35
C ASP A 115 -3.70 -6.51 8.42
N PRO A 116 -4.09 -7.03 9.61
CA PRO A 116 -4.57 -8.40 9.72
C PRO A 116 -5.69 -8.76 8.74
N HIS A 117 -6.53 -7.79 8.37
CA HIS A 117 -7.62 -8.02 7.40
C HIS A 117 -7.09 -8.23 5.97
N ALA A 118 -5.84 -7.88 5.69
CA ALA A 118 -5.27 -7.97 4.35
C ALA A 118 -4.34 -9.18 4.15
N ILE A 119 -4.14 -10.02 5.16
CA ILE A 119 -3.21 -11.16 5.07
C ILE A 119 -3.54 -12.05 3.89
N ASP A 120 -4.80 -12.45 3.76
CA ASP A 120 -5.20 -13.38 2.69
C ASP A 120 -5.01 -12.76 1.31
N PHE A 121 -5.26 -11.47 1.18
CA PHE A 121 -5.02 -10.75 -0.07
C PHE A 121 -3.57 -10.89 -0.51
N PHE A 122 -2.63 -10.58 0.39
CA PHE A 122 -1.20 -10.65 0.06
C PHE A 122 -0.73 -12.08 -0.16
N ARG A 123 -1.23 -13.04 0.61
CA ARG A 123 -0.85 -14.45 0.44
C ARG A 123 -1.25 -14.98 -0.93
N LYS A 124 -2.43 -14.61 -1.41
CA LYS A 124 -2.90 -15.01 -2.74
C LYS A 124 -2.01 -14.47 -3.84
N LEU A 125 -1.33 -13.37 -3.58
CA LEU A 125 -0.42 -12.75 -4.56
C LEU A 125 1.03 -13.22 -4.42
N GLY A 126 1.29 -14.16 -3.50
CA GLY A 126 2.60 -14.78 -3.40
C GLY A 126 3.43 -14.38 -2.18
N ALA A 127 2.92 -13.48 -1.34
CA ALA A 127 3.63 -13.11 -0.11
C ALA A 127 3.45 -14.19 0.96
N HIS A 128 4.42 -14.30 1.85
CA HIS A 128 4.34 -15.22 2.98
C HIS A 128 4.75 -14.52 4.27
N GLN A 129 4.18 -14.99 5.38
CA GLN A 129 4.45 -14.39 6.68
C GLN A 129 5.79 -14.90 7.23
N VAL A 130 6.63 -13.97 7.66
CA VAL A 130 7.94 -14.30 8.26
C VAL A 130 8.03 -13.90 9.72
N GLY A 131 7.05 -13.18 10.26
CA GLY A 131 7.06 -12.76 11.64
C GLY A 131 5.95 -11.79 11.95
N GLU A 132 6.15 -11.03 13.02
CA GLU A 132 5.25 -9.99 13.48
C GLU A 132 6.06 -8.78 13.91
N VAL A 133 5.46 -7.59 13.81
CA VAL A 133 6.08 -6.35 14.26
C VAL A 133 5.11 -5.59 15.15
N PRO A 134 5.62 -4.78 16.09
CA PRO A 134 4.74 -3.94 16.90
C PRO A 134 4.02 -2.90 16.07
N GLY A 135 2.75 -2.71 16.36
CA GLY A 135 1.94 -1.67 15.73
C GLY A 135 1.42 -0.70 16.78
N THR A 136 0.48 0.15 16.40
CA THR A 136 -0.23 1.06 17.29
C THR A 136 -1.72 0.73 17.26
N PRO A 137 -2.44 0.84 18.39
CA PRO A 137 -1.96 1.20 19.74
C PRO A 137 -1.05 0.13 20.35
N GLU A 138 -0.39 0.50 21.46
CA GLU A 138 0.54 -0.39 22.15
C GLU A 138 -0.08 -1.76 22.44
N GLY A 139 0.70 -2.82 22.19
CA GLY A 139 0.24 -4.20 22.34
C GLY A 139 -0.31 -4.81 21.07
N ARG A 140 -0.58 -4.00 20.05
CA ARG A 140 -1.02 -4.50 18.74
C ARG A 140 0.16 -5.07 17.99
N LEU A 141 -0.03 -6.25 17.38
CA LEU A 141 0.99 -6.87 16.54
C LEU A 141 0.48 -6.93 15.10
N LEU A 142 1.36 -6.59 14.17
CA LEU A 142 1.07 -6.67 12.74
C LEU A 142 1.84 -7.83 12.13
N PRO A 143 1.20 -8.65 11.29
CA PRO A 143 1.95 -9.67 10.55
C PRO A 143 2.93 -9.01 9.60
N LEU A 144 4.15 -9.53 9.61
CA LEU A 144 5.18 -9.11 8.66
C LEU A 144 5.25 -10.15 7.55
N LEU A 145 4.97 -9.72 6.33
CA LEU A 145 5.02 -10.58 5.16
C LEU A 145 6.17 -10.14 4.26
N VAL A 146 6.63 -11.09 3.45
CA VAL A 146 7.66 -10.84 2.44
C VAL A 146 7.23 -11.47 1.14
N ILE A 147 7.45 -10.77 0.04
CA ILE A 147 7.36 -11.35 -1.30
C ILE A 147 8.73 -11.22 -1.96
N HIS A 148 9.21 -12.31 -2.55
CA HIS A 148 10.45 -12.30 -3.31
C HIS A 148 10.16 -11.79 -4.72
N LEU A 149 11.03 -10.90 -5.20
CA LEU A 149 10.88 -10.27 -6.50
C LEU A 149 11.81 -10.99 -7.47
N SER A 150 11.28 -11.35 -8.64
CA SER A 150 12.11 -11.97 -9.66
C SER A 150 12.85 -10.90 -10.46
N GLY A 151 14.03 -11.23 -10.96
CA GLY A 151 14.78 -10.32 -11.83
C GLY A 151 14.13 -10.10 -13.19
N ASP A 152 13.02 -10.75 -13.43
CA ASP A 152 12.32 -10.69 -14.73
C ASP A 152 11.47 -9.44 -14.90
N PHE A 153 11.43 -8.57 -13.88
CA PHE A 153 10.75 -7.28 -13.99
C PHE A 153 11.61 -6.23 -14.72
N ALA A 154 12.79 -6.56 -15.06
CA ALA A 154 13.71 -5.64 -15.73
C ALA A 154 13.25 -5.28 -17.14
#